data_baadcfc2ec5689b61ceec6194c92b845
#
_entry.id   baadcfc2ec5689b61ceec6194c92b845
#
_cell.length_a   1.000
_cell.length_b   1.000
_cell.length_c   1.000
_cell.angle_alpha   90.00
_cell.angle_beta   90.00
_cell.angle_gamma   90.00
#
_symmetry.space_group_name_H-M   'P 1'
#
loop_
_entity.id
_entity.type
_entity.pdbx_description
1 polymer ?
#
loop_
_entity_poly.entity_id
_entity_poly.type
_entity_poly.pdbx_seq_one_letter_code
_entity_poly.pdbx_strand_id
1 'polypeptide(L)'
;CAYIRSPFPLVSEYRRLAGSAHTDPQAHLKMQQIRDELSPEARVRERILAEVSARVSRLGAVGDGPASGPWSWLVFDFSGAVFFYPVRLAGCYWAQPLNFSECSFCEEVDVSGSVFAQDADFSAFEYHSSANFRDIRCRGTAVFSYCDFYGRAVFTGARYDAQADFDGITCHAAADFSRCLYRGAANFLTSTYVGPVDFSGSTYLADAHFGDSVYYNRVDFSRCVYRGPAIFSHSFYEGPVRRERCLYDRDADFQACVYRSTVAASHSTYGGSTNFSGSVWADETS
;
A
#
# COMPACT_ATOMS: atom_id res chain seq x y z
N CYS A 1 19.27 8.45 11.47
CA CYS A 1 18.15 9.06 10.73
C CYS A 1 18.38 10.53 10.38
N ALA A 2 18.94 11.36 11.30
CA ALA A 2 19.12 12.79 11.04
C ALA A 2 19.86 13.10 9.72
N TYR A 3 20.90 12.35 9.37
CA TYR A 3 21.62 12.53 8.11
C TYR A 3 20.74 12.21 6.89
N ILE A 4 19.94 11.15 6.97
CA ILE A 4 19.00 10.78 5.88
C ILE A 4 17.96 11.87 5.65
N ARG A 5 17.50 12.52 6.72
CA ARG A 5 16.52 13.64 6.67
C ARG A 5 17.14 14.98 6.32
N SER A 6 18.47 15.10 6.36
CA SER A 6 19.12 16.39 6.12
C SER A 6 18.88 16.87 4.68
N PRO A 7 18.56 18.16 4.50
CA PRO A 7 18.41 18.72 3.17
C PRO A 7 19.74 18.63 2.38
N PHE A 8 19.63 18.43 1.08
CA PHE A 8 20.76 18.44 0.18
C PHE A 8 20.42 19.27 -1.09
N PRO A 9 21.34 20.00 -1.64
CA PRO A 9 21.09 20.77 -2.87
C PRO A 9 20.51 19.88 -3.97
N LEU A 10 19.63 20.43 -4.80
CA LEU A 10 18.92 19.77 -5.90
C LEU A 10 17.86 18.70 -5.51
N VAL A 11 17.82 18.21 -4.28
CA VAL A 11 16.85 17.19 -3.86
C VAL A 11 15.40 17.73 -3.97
N SER A 12 15.17 18.98 -3.61
CA SER A 12 13.83 19.59 -3.75
C SER A 12 13.39 19.71 -5.21
N GLU A 13 14.34 20.02 -6.11
CA GLU A 13 14.07 20.06 -7.54
C GLU A 13 13.85 18.65 -8.11
N TYR A 14 14.67 17.68 -7.70
CA TYR A 14 14.52 16.28 -8.08
C TYR A 14 13.14 15.74 -7.69
N ARG A 15 12.71 15.97 -6.43
CA ARG A 15 11.38 15.60 -5.94
C ARG A 15 10.26 16.21 -6.79
N ARG A 16 10.33 17.50 -7.07
CA ARG A 16 9.33 18.19 -7.89
C ARG A 16 9.25 17.61 -9.31
N LEU A 17 10.39 17.26 -9.89
CA LEU A 17 10.45 16.63 -11.21
C LEU A 17 9.92 15.19 -11.18
N ALA A 18 10.16 14.44 -10.11
CA ALA A 18 9.63 13.09 -9.96
C ALA A 18 8.08 13.08 -10.04
N GLY A 19 7.41 14.05 -9.43
CA GLY A 19 5.96 14.22 -9.53
C GLY A 19 5.45 14.49 -10.95
N SER A 20 6.21 15.17 -11.79
CA SER A 20 5.82 15.50 -13.18
C SER A 20 6.38 14.54 -14.24
N ALA A 21 7.40 13.75 -13.92
CA ALA A 21 8.10 12.88 -14.89
C ALA A 21 7.20 11.78 -15.51
N HIS A 22 6.09 11.44 -14.85
CA HIS A 22 5.11 10.47 -15.36
C HIS A 22 4.34 10.98 -16.60
N THR A 23 4.23 12.30 -16.76
CA THR A 23 3.46 12.94 -17.84
C THR A 23 4.28 13.86 -18.73
N ASP A 24 5.47 14.28 -18.29
CA ASP A 24 6.33 15.24 -18.98
C ASP A 24 7.71 14.63 -19.33
N PRO A 25 8.00 14.36 -20.62
CA PRO A 25 9.30 13.85 -21.07
C PRO A 25 10.48 14.79 -20.78
N GLN A 26 10.25 16.11 -20.75
CA GLN A 26 11.30 17.09 -20.42
C GLN A 26 11.66 17.03 -18.93
N ALA A 27 10.66 16.88 -18.06
CA ALA A 27 10.89 16.64 -16.64
C ALA A 27 11.70 15.36 -16.41
N HIS A 28 11.41 14.29 -17.16
CA HIS A 28 12.14 13.04 -17.09
C HIS A 28 13.62 13.19 -17.46
N LEU A 29 13.92 13.88 -18.58
CA LEU A 29 15.30 14.15 -19.01
C LEU A 29 16.07 14.98 -17.98
N LYS A 30 15.45 16.04 -17.47
CA LYS A 30 16.07 16.91 -16.45
C LYS A 30 16.31 16.15 -15.15
N MET A 31 15.39 15.26 -14.76
CA MET A 31 15.54 14.40 -13.60
C MET A 31 16.75 13.45 -13.75
N GLN A 32 17.00 12.92 -14.94
CA GLN A 32 18.18 12.11 -15.21
C GLN A 32 19.49 12.89 -15.02
N GLN A 33 19.56 14.12 -15.50
CA GLN A 33 20.74 14.98 -15.31
C GLN A 33 21.01 15.28 -13.83
N ILE A 34 19.99 15.66 -13.08
CA ILE A 34 20.11 15.92 -11.64
C ILE A 34 20.47 14.62 -10.87
N ARG A 35 19.99 13.45 -11.31
CA ARG A 35 20.35 12.16 -10.73
C ARG A 35 21.86 11.91 -10.78
N ASP A 36 22.51 12.24 -11.90
CA ASP A 36 23.96 12.07 -12.04
C ASP A 36 24.72 12.97 -11.06
N GLU A 37 24.27 14.21 -10.86
CA GLU A 37 24.83 15.14 -9.87
C GLU A 37 24.60 14.69 -8.42
N LEU A 38 23.45 14.08 -8.13
CA LEU A 38 23.11 13.54 -6.82
C LEU A 38 23.77 12.18 -6.52
N SER A 39 24.31 11.49 -7.52
CA SER A 39 24.82 10.12 -7.41
C SER A 39 25.86 9.92 -6.30
N PRO A 40 26.82 10.83 -6.03
CA PRO A 40 27.75 10.65 -4.91
C PRO A 40 27.04 10.61 -3.54
N GLU A 41 26.10 11.53 -3.31
CA GLU A 41 25.33 11.60 -2.06
C GLU A 41 24.37 10.41 -1.95
N ALA A 42 23.73 10.00 -3.04
CA ALA A 42 22.87 8.82 -3.09
C ALA A 42 23.61 7.57 -2.60
N ARG A 43 24.84 7.35 -3.08
CA ARG A 43 25.67 6.19 -2.65
C ARG A 43 25.98 6.21 -1.15
N VAL A 44 26.22 7.38 -0.56
CA VAL A 44 26.45 7.50 0.87
C VAL A 44 25.18 7.11 1.64
N ARG A 45 24.02 7.64 1.25
CA ARG A 45 22.75 7.36 1.91
C ARG A 45 22.29 5.91 1.72
N GLU A 46 22.45 5.36 0.51
CA GLU A 46 22.21 3.93 0.25
C GLU A 46 23.11 3.04 1.12
N ARG A 47 24.37 3.40 1.30
CA ARG A 47 25.29 2.66 2.17
C ARG A 47 24.86 2.69 3.63
N ILE A 48 24.36 3.84 4.11
CA ILE A 48 23.80 3.95 5.48
C ILE A 48 22.59 3.03 5.63
N LEU A 49 21.65 3.03 4.67
CA LEU A 49 20.48 2.14 4.72
C LEU A 49 20.88 0.67 4.64
N ALA A 50 21.85 0.32 3.79
CA ALA A 50 22.37 -1.04 3.72
C ALA A 50 22.97 -1.52 5.04
N GLU A 51 23.69 -0.63 5.74
CA GLU A 51 24.25 -0.92 7.06
C GLU A 51 23.15 -1.09 8.13
N VAL A 52 22.09 -0.26 8.08
CA VAL A 52 20.91 -0.41 8.93
C VAL A 52 20.25 -1.75 8.64
N SER A 53 19.95 -2.07 7.39
CA SER A 53 19.32 -3.33 6.99
C SER A 53 20.11 -4.55 7.48
N ALA A 54 21.44 -4.55 7.31
CA ALA A 54 22.30 -5.65 7.75
C ALA A 54 22.31 -5.87 9.27
N ARG A 55 21.97 -4.86 10.06
CA ARG A 55 22.04 -4.90 11.53
C ARG A 55 20.69 -4.95 12.24
N VAL A 56 19.61 -4.54 11.59
CA VAL A 56 18.27 -4.69 12.18
C VAL A 56 17.76 -6.12 12.12
N SER A 57 18.38 -6.99 11.30
CA SER A 57 17.91 -8.37 11.09
C SER A 57 19.02 -9.39 11.21
N ARG A 58 18.62 -10.62 11.51
CA ARG A 58 19.40 -11.85 11.34
C ARG A 58 18.57 -12.84 10.55
N LEU A 59 19.22 -13.80 9.93
CA LEU A 59 18.53 -14.95 9.37
C LEU A 59 17.77 -15.66 10.51
N GLY A 60 16.45 -15.74 10.41
CA GLY A 60 15.61 -16.54 11.30
C GLY A 60 15.78 -18.03 11.02
N ALA A 61 15.11 -18.88 11.80
CA ALA A 61 14.99 -20.29 11.48
C ALA A 61 14.27 -20.47 10.13
N VAL A 62 14.54 -21.57 9.45
CA VAL A 62 13.94 -21.84 8.12
C VAL A 62 12.40 -21.78 8.23
N GLY A 63 11.79 -20.82 7.56
CA GLY A 63 10.33 -20.62 7.54
C GLY A 63 9.79 -19.54 8.50
N ASP A 64 10.58 -19.01 9.43
CA ASP A 64 10.11 -18.04 10.44
C ASP A 64 10.24 -16.55 10.00
N GLY A 65 10.85 -16.30 8.86
CA GLY A 65 11.16 -14.95 8.39
C GLY A 65 12.35 -14.31 9.13
N PRO A 66 12.55 -12.99 9.02
CA PRO A 66 13.66 -12.31 9.66
C PRO A 66 13.51 -12.32 11.18
N ALA A 67 14.63 -12.51 11.89
CA ALA A 67 14.73 -12.40 13.34
C ALA A 67 15.43 -11.09 13.73
N SER A 68 15.26 -10.67 15.01
CA SER A 68 15.84 -9.44 15.52
C SER A 68 17.36 -9.44 15.45
N GLY A 69 17.93 -8.39 14.85
CA GLY A 69 19.36 -8.11 14.86
C GLY A 69 19.78 -7.17 16.00
N PRO A 70 21.06 -6.82 16.07
CA PRO A 70 21.59 -5.99 17.17
C PRO A 70 21.01 -4.56 17.18
N TRP A 71 20.56 -4.04 16.04
CA TRP A 71 19.98 -2.70 15.93
C TRP A 71 18.45 -2.67 15.84
N SER A 72 17.78 -3.81 15.82
CA SER A 72 16.32 -3.87 15.71
C SER A 72 15.59 -3.14 16.85
N TRP A 73 16.25 -2.98 18.01
CA TRP A 73 15.73 -2.30 19.20
C TRP A 73 15.98 -0.79 19.23
N LEU A 74 16.63 -0.26 18.20
CA LEU A 74 16.78 1.19 18.04
C LEU A 74 15.52 1.77 17.42
N VAL A 75 15.18 2.99 17.82
CA VAL A 75 14.09 3.74 17.19
C VAL A 75 14.61 4.38 15.91
N PHE A 76 13.91 4.11 14.80
CA PHE A 76 14.22 4.69 13.50
C PHE A 76 13.09 5.62 13.08
N ASP A 77 13.40 6.91 13.01
CA ASP A 77 12.50 7.95 12.54
C ASP A 77 13.07 8.58 11.27
N PHE A 78 12.43 8.33 10.15
CA PHE A 78 12.77 8.85 8.83
C PHE A 78 11.75 9.91 8.37
N SER A 79 10.84 10.35 9.23
CA SER A 79 9.76 11.25 8.87
C SER A 79 10.24 12.49 8.10
N GLY A 80 9.52 12.87 7.04
CA GLY A 80 9.83 14.00 6.18
C GLY A 80 11.07 13.82 5.29
N ALA A 81 11.67 12.63 5.25
CA ALA A 81 12.84 12.39 4.39
C ALA A 81 12.46 12.34 2.90
N VAL A 82 13.35 12.84 2.04
CA VAL A 82 13.26 12.66 0.60
C VAL A 82 14.27 11.61 0.15
N PHE A 83 13.75 10.47 -0.29
CA PHE A 83 14.56 9.36 -0.81
C PHE A 83 14.66 9.49 -2.34
N PHE A 84 15.70 10.16 -2.81
CA PHE A 84 16.03 10.34 -4.23
C PHE A 84 16.90 9.20 -4.79
N TYR A 85 16.95 8.09 -4.09
CA TYR A 85 17.67 6.86 -4.38
C TYR A 85 16.82 5.67 -3.94
N PRO A 86 17.07 4.46 -4.49
CA PRO A 86 16.29 3.28 -4.12
C PRO A 86 16.41 2.92 -2.63
N VAL A 87 15.27 2.63 -2.00
CA VAL A 87 15.20 2.18 -0.59
C VAL A 87 15.11 0.66 -0.56
N ARG A 88 16.15 -0.02 -0.10
CA ARG A 88 16.26 -1.48 -0.03
C ARG A 88 16.34 -1.93 1.43
N LEU A 89 15.19 -2.23 2.00
CA LEU A 89 15.01 -2.66 3.39
C LEU A 89 14.20 -3.97 3.47
N ALA A 90 14.34 -4.83 2.45
CA ALA A 90 13.68 -6.13 2.41
C ALA A 90 14.21 -7.06 3.52
N GLY A 91 13.33 -7.90 4.08
CA GLY A 91 13.68 -8.87 5.11
C GLY A 91 14.19 -8.26 6.42
N CYS A 92 13.80 -7.03 6.73
CA CYS A 92 14.17 -6.35 7.96
C CYS A 92 13.25 -6.71 9.14
N TYR A 93 13.81 -6.76 10.36
CA TYR A 93 13.03 -6.92 11.59
C TYR A 93 13.11 -5.66 12.45
N TRP A 94 12.01 -4.94 12.55
CA TRP A 94 11.87 -3.69 13.30
C TRP A 94 11.18 -3.98 14.64
N ALA A 95 11.92 -4.00 15.74
CA ALA A 95 11.38 -4.33 17.05
C ALA A 95 10.74 -3.13 17.75
N GLN A 96 11.06 -1.91 17.33
CA GLN A 96 10.51 -0.65 17.79
C GLN A 96 9.60 -0.03 16.72
N PRO A 97 8.76 0.95 17.06
CA PRO A 97 7.98 1.68 16.05
C PRO A 97 8.87 2.26 14.97
N LEU A 98 8.40 2.18 13.72
CA LEU A 98 9.10 2.72 12.56
C LEU A 98 8.29 3.86 11.96
N ASN A 99 8.93 5.00 11.72
CA ASN A 99 8.27 6.18 11.19
C ASN A 99 8.86 6.58 9.83
N PHE A 100 8.05 6.46 8.78
CA PHE A 100 8.27 6.98 7.43
C PHE A 100 7.20 8.00 7.03
N SER A 101 6.47 8.58 7.99
CA SER A 101 5.44 9.58 7.67
C SER A 101 6.04 10.77 6.93
N GLU A 102 5.24 11.37 6.05
CA GLU A 102 5.63 12.54 5.26
C GLU A 102 6.89 12.33 4.37
N CYS A 103 7.30 11.10 4.10
CA CYS A 103 8.42 10.82 3.20
C CYS A 103 8.02 10.95 1.74
N SER A 104 8.96 11.36 0.87
CA SER A 104 8.85 11.24 -0.57
C SER A 104 9.84 10.20 -1.09
N PHE A 105 9.33 9.20 -1.79
CA PHE A 105 10.14 8.16 -2.42
C PHE A 105 10.17 8.40 -3.92
N CYS A 106 11.24 9.04 -4.40
CA CYS A 106 11.40 9.36 -5.82
C CYS A 106 11.79 8.12 -6.65
N GLU A 107 12.39 7.12 -6.01
CA GLU A 107 12.85 5.87 -6.61
C GLU A 107 12.14 4.66 -5.98
N GLU A 108 12.52 3.45 -6.40
CA GLU A 108 11.93 2.20 -5.93
C GLU A 108 12.08 2.01 -4.41
N VAL A 109 11.02 1.49 -3.80
CA VAL A 109 11.00 1.08 -2.38
C VAL A 109 10.77 -0.41 -2.29
N ASP A 110 11.64 -1.11 -1.58
CA ASP A 110 11.47 -2.52 -1.26
C ASP A 110 11.66 -2.77 0.23
N VAL A 111 10.55 -3.09 0.90
CA VAL A 111 10.49 -3.53 2.30
C VAL A 111 9.92 -4.94 2.41
N SER A 112 9.88 -5.68 1.30
CA SER A 112 9.25 -7.01 1.21
C SER A 112 9.80 -7.97 2.26
N GLY A 113 8.93 -8.87 2.76
CA GLY A 113 9.29 -9.88 3.75
C GLY A 113 9.70 -9.33 5.12
N SER A 114 9.55 -8.03 5.36
CA SER A 114 9.93 -7.41 6.63
C SER A 114 8.88 -7.65 7.73
N VAL A 115 9.33 -7.62 8.98
CA VAL A 115 8.51 -7.72 10.19
C VAL A 115 8.57 -6.42 10.97
N PHE A 116 7.41 -5.82 11.20
CA PHE A 116 7.21 -4.65 12.06
C PHE A 116 6.54 -5.13 13.35
N ALA A 117 7.32 -5.21 14.43
CA ALA A 117 6.84 -5.77 15.70
C ALA A 117 5.98 -4.80 16.52
N GLN A 118 6.05 -3.52 16.20
CA GLN A 118 5.25 -2.43 16.74
C GLN A 118 4.60 -1.65 15.58
N ASP A 119 4.05 -0.48 15.86
CA ASP A 119 3.41 0.35 14.86
C ASP A 119 4.40 0.78 13.76
N ALA A 120 3.91 0.84 12.53
CA ALA A 120 4.67 1.27 11.37
C ALA A 120 3.86 2.33 10.60
N ASP A 121 4.42 3.53 10.51
CA ASP A 121 3.79 4.66 9.86
C ASP A 121 4.48 4.94 8.51
N PHE A 122 3.71 4.73 7.44
CA PHE A 122 4.09 5.02 6.05
C PHE A 122 3.17 6.08 5.44
N SER A 123 2.42 6.82 6.29
CA SER A 123 1.35 7.73 5.86
C SER A 123 1.85 8.95 5.11
N ALA A 124 0.92 9.49 4.35
CA ALA A 124 0.92 10.86 3.82
C ALA A 124 2.12 11.25 2.99
N PHE A 125 2.51 10.45 1.97
CA PHE A 125 3.31 11.01 0.89
C PHE A 125 3.37 10.20 -0.41
N GLU A 126 4.30 10.55 -1.27
CA GLU A 126 4.36 10.23 -2.67
C GLU A 126 5.34 9.08 -2.92
N TYR A 127 4.86 8.02 -3.54
CA TYR A 127 5.68 6.93 -4.09
C TYR A 127 5.73 7.10 -5.60
N HIS A 128 6.75 7.79 -6.11
CA HIS A 128 6.87 8.10 -7.54
C HIS A 128 7.28 6.90 -8.40
N SER A 129 7.82 5.86 -7.80
CA SER A 129 8.20 4.62 -8.48
C SER A 129 7.51 3.41 -7.83
N SER A 130 7.95 2.19 -8.15
CA SER A 130 7.36 0.99 -7.58
C SER A 130 7.60 0.88 -6.07
N ALA A 131 6.56 0.45 -5.34
CA ALA A 131 6.60 0.21 -3.90
C ALA A 131 6.26 -1.25 -3.59
N ASN A 132 7.21 -1.99 -3.04
CA ASN A 132 7.10 -3.42 -2.76
C ASN A 132 7.00 -3.69 -1.26
N PHE A 133 5.78 -3.99 -0.82
CA PHE A 133 5.40 -4.40 0.54
C PHE A 133 4.96 -5.87 0.58
N ARG A 134 5.39 -6.69 -0.38
CA ARG A 134 5.03 -8.11 -0.46
C ARG A 134 5.43 -8.84 0.82
N ASP A 135 4.54 -9.71 1.30
CA ASP A 135 4.79 -10.63 2.42
C ASP A 135 5.26 -9.93 3.71
N ILE A 136 5.01 -8.63 3.89
CA ILE A 136 5.28 -7.96 5.16
C ILE A 136 4.39 -8.52 6.27
N ARG A 137 4.87 -8.41 7.50
CA ARG A 137 4.09 -8.72 8.69
C ARG A 137 4.10 -7.55 9.65
N CYS A 138 2.96 -6.90 9.84
CA CYS A 138 2.74 -5.85 10.82
C CYS A 138 2.03 -6.44 12.04
N ARG A 139 2.68 -6.40 13.20
CA ARG A 139 2.09 -6.87 14.47
C ARG A 139 1.36 -5.74 15.19
N GLY A 140 1.84 -4.50 15.09
CA GLY A 140 1.18 -3.28 15.48
C GLY A 140 0.34 -2.69 14.34
N THR A 141 -0.19 -1.49 14.56
CA THR A 141 -0.92 -0.73 13.54
C THR A 141 -0.01 -0.39 12.36
N ALA A 142 -0.52 -0.61 11.15
CA ALA A 142 0.15 -0.20 9.92
C ALA A 142 -0.65 0.93 9.27
N VAL A 143 -0.01 2.09 9.08
CA VAL A 143 -0.65 3.28 8.55
C VAL A 143 -0.07 3.60 7.18
N PHE A 144 -0.94 3.62 6.16
CA PHE A 144 -0.66 4.01 4.78
C PHE A 144 -1.63 5.08 4.30
N SER A 145 -2.34 5.73 5.23
CA SER A 145 -3.37 6.71 4.88
C SER A 145 -2.80 7.89 4.10
N TYR A 146 -3.58 8.38 3.12
CA TYR A 146 -3.26 9.51 2.26
C TYR A 146 -1.97 9.36 1.43
N CYS A 147 -1.58 8.11 1.12
CA CYS A 147 -0.46 7.85 0.22
C CYS A 147 -0.86 7.98 -1.26
N ASP A 148 0.00 8.61 -2.05
CA ASP A 148 -0.08 8.65 -3.51
C ASP A 148 0.92 7.66 -4.13
N PHE A 149 0.40 6.60 -4.75
CA PHE A 149 1.21 5.61 -5.47
C PHE A 149 1.16 5.87 -6.97
N TYR A 150 2.15 6.57 -7.51
CA TYR A 150 2.28 6.80 -8.95
C TYR A 150 2.77 5.54 -9.67
N GLY A 151 3.69 4.79 -9.07
CA GLY A 151 4.15 3.50 -9.55
C GLY A 151 3.31 2.33 -9.02
N ARG A 152 3.68 1.11 -9.43
CA ARG A 152 2.99 -0.10 -8.96
C ARG A 152 3.17 -0.27 -7.45
N ALA A 153 2.06 -0.48 -6.72
CA ALA A 153 2.04 -0.80 -5.29
C ALA A 153 1.76 -2.29 -5.08
N VAL A 154 2.61 -3.01 -4.35
CA VAL A 154 2.49 -4.46 -4.16
C VAL A 154 2.47 -4.80 -2.68
N PHE A 155 1.32 -5.27 -2.19
CA PHE A 155 1.08 -5.74 -0.82
C PHE A 155 0.76 -7.23 -0.74
N THR A 156 0.88 -7.95 -1.85
CA THR A 156 0.51 -9.36 -1.96
C THR A 156 1.05 -10.19 -0.80
N GLY A 157 0.17 -10.95 -0.14
CA GLY A 157 0.55 -11.88 0.95
C GLY A 157 0.87 -11.21 2.28
N ALA A 158 0.70 -9.88 2.39
CA ALA A 158 0.94 -9.15 3.63
C ALA A 158 0.02 -9.62 4.77
N ARG A 159 0.50 -9.52 6.01
CA ARG A 159 -0.23 -9.91 7.21
C ARG A 159 -0.28 -8.77 8.20
N TYR A 160 -1.47 -8.39 8.60
CA TYR A 160 -1.76 -7.32 9.54
C TYR A 160 -2.41 -7.92 10.79
N ASP A 161 -1.66 -8.00 11.89
CA ASP A 161 -2.15 -8.59 13.14
C ASP A 161 -2.99 -7.57 13.95
N ALA A 162 -2.81 -6.26 13.73
CA ALA A 162 -3.61 -5.15 14.24
C ALA A 162 -4.29 -4.40 13.09
N GLN A 163 -4.73 -3.16 13.30
CA GLN A 163 -5.36 -2.33 12.27
C GLN A 163 -4.42 -2.08 11.09
N ALA A 164 -4.98 -2.14 9.88
CA ALA A 164 -4.33 -1.71 8.65
C ALA A 164 -5.14 -0.55 8.04
N ASP A 165 -4.53 0.62 8.00
CA ASP A 165 -5.17 1.85 7.55
C ASP A 165 -4.63 2.31 6.19
N PHE A 166 -5.49 2.22 5.18
CA PHE A 166 -5.26 2.66 3.80
C PHE A 166 -6.29 3.73 3.39
N ASP A 167 -6.83 4.48 4.36
CA ASP A 167 -7.80 5.53 4.08
C ASP A 167 -7.23 6.60 3.14
N GLY A 168 -8.02 7.04 2.17
CA GLY A 168 -7.66 8.14 1.28
C GLY A 168 -6.47 7.90 0.36
N ILE A 169 -6.05 6.63 0.13
CA ILE A 169 -4.96 6.37 -0.82
C ILE A 169 -5.37 6.66 -2.27
N THR A 170 -4.40 7.11 -3.07
CA THR A 170 -4.55 7.21 -4.52
C THR A 170 -3.57 6.27 -5.21
N CYS A 171 -4.07 5.33 -6.03
CA CYS A 171 -3.26 4.43 -6.84
C CYS A 171 -3.39 4.78 -8.32
N HIS A 172 -2.39 5.47 -8.89
CA HIS A 172 -2.36 5.86 -10.30
C HIS A 172 -2.03 4.69 -11.23
N ALA A 173 -1.21 3.75 -10.75
CA ALA A 173 -0.86 2.50 -11.44
C ALA A 173 -1.55 1.30 -10.79
N ALA A 174 -1.16 0.08 -11.19
CA ALA A 174 -1.71 -1.14 -10.63
C ALA A 174 -1.37 -1.31 -9.13
N ALA A 175 -2.37 -1.66 -8.33
CA ALA A 175 -2.22 -2.00 -6.91
C ALA A 175 -2.62 -3.45 -6.63
N ASP A 176 -1.81 -4.17 -5.85
CA ASP A 176 -2.00 -5.59 -5.58
C ASP A 176 -2.04 -5.83 -4.06
N PHE A 177 -3.25 -5.98 -3.53
CA PHE A 177 -3.56 -6.33 -2.14
C PHE A 177 -4.05 -7.79 -2.03
N SER A 178 -3.72 -8.64 -3.00
CA SER A 178 -4.20 -10.01 -3.05
C SER A 178 -3.57 -10.90 -1.97
N ARG A 179 -4.33 -11.91 -1.53
CA ARG A 179 -3.87 -12.95 -0.59
C ARG A 179 -3.37 -12.40 0.76
N CYS A 180 -3.84 -11.22 1.14
CA CYS A 180 -3.53 -10.62 2.42
C CYS A 180 -4.35 -11.23 3.56
N LEU A 181 -3.83 -11.15 4.78
CA LEU A 181 -4.53 -11.53 6.00
C LEU A 181 -4.65 -10.31 6.92
N TYR A 182 -5.88 -9.84 7.13
CA TYR A 182 -6.21 -8.76 8.04
C TYR A 182 -6.88 -9.34 9.29
N ARG A 183 -6.19 -9.28 10.43
CA ARG A 183 -6.74 -9.75 11.71
C ARG A 183 -7.45 -8.64 12.46
N GLY A 184 -6.94 -7.41 12.41
CA GLY A 184 -7.61 -6.21 12.84
C GLY A 184 -8.45 -5.60 11.72
N ALA A 185 -9.09 -4.46 11.99
CA ALA A 185 -9.87 -3.72 11.02
C ALA A 185 -8.99 -3.32 9.81
N ALA A 186 -9.56 -3.46 8.61
CA ALA A 186 -8.94 -3.05 7.36
C ALA A 186 -9.70 -1.87 6.77
N ASN A 187 -9.06 -0.72 6.69
CA ASN A 187 -9.68 0.52 6.23
C ASN A 187 -9.13 0.91 4.85
N PHE A 188 -10.00 0.94 3.84
CA PHE A 188 -9.72 1.39 2.47
C PHE A 188 -10.75 2.44 2.04
N LEU A 189 -11.32 3.19 2.99
CA LEU A 189 -12.31 4.23 2.72
C LEU A 189 -11.73 5.34 1.85
N THR A 190 -12.59 6.09 1.19
CA THR A 190 -12.30 7.35 0.49
C THR A 190 -11.15 7.28 -0.53
N SER A 191 -10.84 6.07 -0.99
CA SER A 191 -9.67 5.79 -1.85
C SER A 191 -9.98 5.93 -3.33
N THR A 192 -8.96 6.28 -4.12
CA THR A 192 -9.06 6.44 -5.57
C THR A 192 -8.12 5.47 -6.29
N TYR A 193 -8.68 4.58 -7.12
CA TYR A 193 -7.93 3.61 -7.91
C TYR A 193 -8.07 3.94 -9.39
N VAL A 194 -7.06 4.63 -9.95
CA VAL A 194 -6.98 4.95 -11.38
C VAL A 194 -6.54 3.73 -12.16
N GLY A 195 -5.52 3.02 -11.67
CA GLY A 195 -5.09 1.74 -12.21
C GLY A 195 -5.95 0.56 -11.74
N PRO A 196 -5.74 -0.65 -12.29
CA PRO A 196 -6.42 -1.85 -11.82
C PRO A 196 -5.99 -2.21 -10.41
N VAL A 197 -6.95 -2.69 -9.58
CA VAL A 197 -6.67 -3.12 -8.22
C VAL A 197 -7.13 -4.55 -7.96
N ASP A 198 -6.31 -5.31 -7.24
CA ASP A 198 -6.55 -6.71 -6.90
C ASP A 198 -6.56 -6.91 -5.38
N PHE A 199 -7.71 -7.27 -4.80
CA PHE A 199 -7.89 -7.69 -3.41
C PHE A 199 -8.13 -9.20 -3.29
N SER A 200 -8.07 -9.94 -4.39
CA SER A 200 -8.54 -11.32 -4.46
C SER A 200 -7.84 -12.27 -3.49
N GLY A 201 -8.61 -13.23 -2.98
CA GLY A 201 -8.10 -14.28 -2.10
C GLY A 201 -7.69 -13.79 -0.70
N SER A 202 -8.03 -12.55 -0.34
CA SER A 202 -7.72 -11.98 0.96
C SER A 202 -8.73 -12.41 2.03
N THR A 203 -8.28 -12.43 3.29
CA THR A 203 -9.10 -12.80 4.45
C THR A 203 -9.16 -11.65 5.43
N TYR A 204 -10.37 -11.22 5.78
CA TYR A 204 -10.68 -10.15 6.71
C TYR A 204 -11.36 -10.75 7.94
N LEU A 205 -10.69 -10.78 9.10
CA LEU A 205 -11.21 -11.38 10.32
C LEU A 205 -12.01 -10.40 11.17
N ALA A 206 -11.82 -9.10 10.97
CA ALA A 206 -12.56 -8.01 11.57
C ALA A 206 -13.25 -7.18 10.47
N ASP A 207 -13.69 -5.97 10.77
CA ASP A 207 -14.38 -5.09 9.85
C ASP A 207 -13.51 -4.73 8.63
N ALA A 208 -14.12 -4.75 7.45
CA ALA A 208 -13.47 -4.41 6.18
C ALA A 208 -14.23 -3.27 5.50
N HIS A 209 -13.62 -2.11 5.39
CA HIS A 209 -14.21 -0.89 4.87
C HIS A 209 -13.61 -0.53 3.51
N PHE A 210 -14.45 -0.52 2.46
CA PHE A 210 -14.10 -0.16 1.08
C PHE A 210 -15.02 0.94 0.53
N GLY A 211 -15.83 1.54 1.39
CA GLY A 211 -16.85 2.51 1.02
C GLY A 211 -16.27 3.85 0.55
N ASP A 212 -17.14 4.69 0.00
CA ASP A 212 -16.82 6.07 -0.44
C ASP A 212 -15.64 6.15 -1.43
N SER A 213 -15.37 5.07 -2.17
CA SER A 213 -14.19 4.91 -3.01
C SER A 213 -14.50 4.93 -4.50
N VAL A 214 -13.52 5.31 -5.32
CA VAL A 214 -13.65 5.41 -6.77
C VAL A 214 -12.71 4.43 -7.48
N TYR A 215 -13.27 3.58 -8.32
CA TYR A 215 -12.56 2.58 -9.10
C TYR A 215 -12.71 2.87 -10.60
N TYR A 216 -11.73 3.54 -11.20
CA TYR A 216 -11.75 3.88 -12.63
C TYR A 216 -11.42 2.68 -13.52
N ASN A 217 -10.75 1.66 -13.01
CA ASN A 217 -10.37 0.47 -13.75
C ASN A 217 -10.95 -0.77 -13.08
N ARG A 218 -10.60 -1.96 -13.57
CA ARG A 218 -11.09 -3.22 -13.00
C ARG A 218 -10.69 -3.35 -11.53
N VAL A 219 -11.62 -3.87 -10.72
CA VAL A 219 -11.34 -4.29 -9.35
C VAL A 219 -11.71 -5.75 -9.14
N ASP A 220 -10.82 -6.49 -8.48
CA ASP A 220 -11.05 -7.90 -8.18
C ASP A 220 -11.09 -8.15 -6.66
N PHE A 221 -12.27 -8.45 -6.13
CA PHE A 221 -12.52 -8.92 -4.76
C PHE A 221 -12.82 -10.42 -4.70
N SER A 222 -12.58 -11.18 -5.77
CA SER A 222 -12.98 -12.58 -5.83
C SER A 222 -12.24 -13.45 -4.80
N ARG A 223 -12.91 -14.52 -4.33
CA ARG A 223 -12.36 -15.48 -3.37
C ARG A 223 -11.97 -14.87 -2.02
N CYS A 224 -12.50 -13.70 -1.69
CA CYS A 224 -12.30 -13.11 -0.38
C CYS A 224 -13.16 -13.78 0.69
N VAL A 225 -12.65 -13.79 1.92
CA VAL A 225 -13.35 -14.27 3.10
C VAL A 225 -13.50 -13.11 4.09
N TYR A 226 -14.75 -12.71 4.35
CA TYR A 226 -15.12 -11.65 5.30
C TYR A 226 -15.76 -12.28 6.52
N ARG A 227 -15.05 -12.30 7.66
CA ARG A 227 -15.55 -12.82 8.94
C ARG A 227 -16.25 -11.73 9.77
N GLY A 228 -15.85 -10.48 9.60
CA GLY A 228 -16.53 -9.29 10.11
C GLY A 228 -17.44 -8.66 9.06
N PRO A 229 -18.12 -7.56 9.38
CA PRO A 229 -18.86 -6.73 8.43
C PRO A 229 -17.99 -6.28 7.26
N ALA A 230 -18.57 -6.28 6.04
CA ALA A 230 -17.89 -5.83 4.83
C ALA A 230 -18.68 -4.67 4.21
N ILE A 231 -18.09 -3.48 4.18
CA ILE A 231 -18.76 -2.23 3.80
C ILE A 231 -18.14 -1.74 2.50
N PHE A 232 -18.98 -1.65 1.45
CA PHE A 232 -18.62 -1.16 0.11
C PHE A 232 -19.47 0.04 -0.31
N SER A 233 -20.32 0.53 0.58
CA SER A 233 -21.36 1.54 0.30
C SER A 233 -20.77 2.83 -0.27
N HIS A 234 -21.59 3.55 -1.06
CA HIS A 234 -21.29 4.85 -1.66
C HIS A 234 -20.11 4.85 -2.64
N SER A 235 -19.70 3.67 -3.13
CA SER A 235 -18.56 3.55 -4.04
C SER A 235 -18.98 3.66 -5.51
N PHE A 236 -18.06 4.20 -6.32
CA PHE A 236 -18.25 4.37 -7.76
C PHE A 236 -17.31 3.44 -8.52
N TYR A 237 -17.87 2.59 -9.39
CA TYR A 237 -17.16 1.62 -10.19
C TYR A 237 -17.35 1.93 -11.69
N GLU A 238 -16.35 2.55 -12.30
CA GLU A 238 -16.32 2.77 -13.75
C GLU A 238 -15.91 1.50 -14.50
N GLY A 239 -14.93 0.77 -13.99
CA GLY A 239 -14.44 -0.48 -14.56
C GLY A 239 -15.17 -1.74 -14.08
N PRO A 240 -14.85 -2.92 -14.65
CA PRO A 240 -15.44 -4.19 -14.25
C PRO A 240 -15.14 -4.57 -12.81
N VAL A 241 -16.16 -5.09 -12.10
CA VAL A 241 -16.06 -5.57 -10.72
C VAL A 241 -16.18 -7.08 -10.68
N ARG A 242 -15.25 -7.76 -9.98
CA ARG A 242 -15.34 -9.19 -9.70
C ARG A 242 -15.47 -9.43 -8.19
N ARG A 243 -16.51 -10.18 -7.78
CA ARG A 243 -16.80 -10.59 -6.41
C ARG A 243 -17.25 -12.05 -6.38
N GLU A 244 -16.63 -12.88 -7.21
CA GLU A 244 -17.01 -14.29 -7.35
C GLU A 244 -16.42 -15.13 -6.22
N ARG A 245 -17.16 -16.12 -5.75
CA ARG A 245 -16.71 -17.10 -4.76
C ARG A 245 -16.27 -16.47 -3.43
N CYS A 246 -16.90 -15.38 -3.06
CA CYS A 246 -16.67 -14.74 -1.77
C CYS A 246 -17.50 -15.42 -0.67
N LEU A 247 -16.99 -15.38 0.56
CA LEU A 247 -17.71 -15.77 1.75
C LEU A 247 -17.88 -14.53 2.64
N TYR A 248 -19.12 -14.17 2.91
CA TYR A 248 -19.51 -13.10 3.84
C TYR A 248 -20.21 -13.75 5.03
N ASP A 249 -19.52 -13.88 6.19
CA ASP A 249 -20.09 -14.49 7.38
C ASP A 249 -21.02 -13.53 8.14
N ARG A 250 -20.85 -12.24 7.95
CA ARG A 250 -21.61 -11.15 8.54
C ARG A 250 -22.26 -10.30 7.48
N ASP A 251 -22.77 -9.15 7.86
CA ASP A 251 -23.44 -8.22 6.97
C ASP A 251 -22.51 -7.70 5.86
N ALA A 252 -23.06 -7.57 4.67
CA ALA A 252 -22.37 -7.01 3.51
C ALA A 252 -23.18 -5.82 2.97
N ASP A 253 -22.60 -4.62 3.05
CA ASP A 253 -23.27 -3.39 2.67
C ASP A 253 -22.72 -2.86 1.34
N PHE A 254 -23.59 -2.82 0.33
CA PHE A 254 -23.34 -2.29 -1.01
C PHE A 254 -24.29 -1.12 -1.33
N GLN A 255 -24.85 -0.47 -0.30
CA GLN A 255 -25.81 0.62 -0.44
C GLN A 255 -25.23 1.75 -1.30
N ALA A 256 -26.09 2.35 -2.13
CA ALA A 256 -25.77 3.54 -2.93
C ALA A 256 -24.50 3.43 -3.80
N CYS A 257 -24.11 2.22 -4.20
CA CYS A 257 -23.03 2.02 -5.15
C CYS A 257 -23.49 2.33 -6.57
N VAL A 258 -22.57 2.85 -7.39
CA VAL A 258 -22.79 3.09 -8.81
C VAL A 258 -21.89 2.18 -9.64
N TYR A 259 -22.46 1.31 -10.45
CA TYR A 259 -21.76 0.38 -11.32
C TYR A 259 -21.96 0.78 -12.78
N ARG A 260 -20.90 1.22 -13.47
CA ARG A 260 -20.89 1.64 -14.88
C ARG A 260 -20.48 0.52 -15.84
N SER A 261 -20.04 -0.61 -15.32
CA SER A 261 -19.57 -1.75 -16.11
C SER A 261 -20.08 -3.07 -15.52
N THR A 262 -19.57 -4.19 -16.02
CA THR A 262 -19.99 -5.53 -15.62
C THR A 262 -19.65 -5.85 -14.16
N VAL A 263 -20.57 -6.54 -13.49
CA VAL A 263 -20.34 -7.07 -12.14
C VAL A 263 -20.49 -8.59 -12.16
N ALA A 264 -19.39 -9.30 -11.88
CA ALA A 264 -19.40 -10.76 -11.73
C ALA A 264 -19.40 -11.10 -10.22
N ALA A 265 -20.52 -11.65 -9.73
CA ALA A 265 -20.71 -11.96 -8.30
C ALA A 265 -21.20 -13.39 -8.04
N SER A 266 -20.96 -14.31 -8.98
CA SER A 266 -21.44 -15.69 -8.91
C SER A 266 -20.75 -16.49 -7.79
N HIS A 267 -21.45 -17.52 -7.28
CA HIS A 267 -20.95 -18.51 -6.31
C HIS A 267 -20.49 -17.89 -4.97
N SER A 268 -20.96 -16.70 -4.63
CA SER A 268 -20.70 -16.08 -3.32
C SER A 268 -21.77 -16.51 -2.31
N THR A 269 -21.35 -16.63 -1.04
CA THR A 269 -22.20 -17.05 0.07
C THR A 269 -22.32 -15.89 1.07
N TYR A 270 -23.56 -15.61 1.50
CA TYR A 270 -23.89 -14.54 2.44
C TYR A 270 -24.52 -15.15 3.67
N GLY A 271 -23.87 -15.03 4.84
CA GLY A 271 -24.35 -15.52 6.13
C GLY A 271 -25.12 -14.47 6.92
N GLY A 272 -24.88 -13.18 6.66
CA GLY A 272 -25.58 -12.05 7.24
C GLY A 272 -26.54 -11.38 6.26
N SER A 273 -27.01 -10.18 6.62
CA SER A 273 -27.83 -9.35 5.74
C SER A 273 -27.00 -8.76 4.59
N THR A 274 -27.65 -8.56 3.45
CA THR A 274 -27.03 -7.94 2.30
C THR A 274 -27.86 -6.75 1.84
N ASN A 275 -27.24 -5.59 1.75
CA ASN A 275 -27.92 -4.34 1.44
C ASN A 275 -27.43 -3.77 0.09
N PHE A 276 -28.32 -3.64 -0.88
CA PHE A 276 -28.06 -2.99 -2.19
C PHE A 276 -28.98 -1.77 -2.40
N SER A 277 -29.63 -1.25 -1.36
CA SER A 277 -30.58 -0.15 -1.51
C SER A 277 -29.90 1.09 -2.11
N GLY A 278 -30.58 1.73 -3.05
CA GLY A 278 -30.07 2.91 -3.74
C GLY A 278 -28.91 2.68 -4.69
N SER A 279 -28.50 1.44 -4.92
CA SER A 279 -27.45 1.15 -5.93
C SER A 279 -27.97 1.28 -7.35
N VAL A 280 -27.13 1.81 -8.21
CA VAL A 280 -27.41 2.05 -9.63
C VAL A 280 -26.51 1.16 -10.48
N TRP A 281 -27.12 0.48 -11.46
CA TRP A 281 -26.42 -0.41 -12.39
C TRP A 281 -26.51 0.18 -13.78
N ALA A 282 -25.42 0.12 -14.57
CA ALA A 282 -25.51 0.48 -15.98
C ALA A 282 -26.52 -0.46 -16.65
N ASP A 283 -27.49 0.11 -17.35
CA ASP A 283 -28.45 -0.68 -18.13
C ASP A 283 -27.69 -1.51 -19.18
N GLU A 284 -27.95 -2.82 -19.23
CA GLU A 284 -27.50 -3.71 -20.32
C GLU A 284 -28.26 -3.41 -21.63
N THR A 285 -28.41 -2.13 -22.00
CA THR A 285 -29.10 -1.74 -23.25
C THR A 285 -28.20 -0.87 -24.11
N SER A 286 -27.41 -1.51 -24.94
CA SER A 286 -27.19 -1.17 -26.36
C SER A 286 -26.25 -2.16 -27.03
#